data_41f48d5b16990bd950c1c8cb0384baa5
#
_entry.id   41f48d5b16990bd950c1c8cb0384baa5
#
_cell.length_a   1.000
_cell.length_b   1.000
_cell.length_c   1.000
_cell.angle_alpha   90.00
_cell.angle_beta   90.00
_cell.angle_gamma   90.00
#
_symmetry.space_group_name_H-M   'P 1'
#
loop_
_entity.id
_entity.type
_entity.pdbx_description
1 polymer ?
#
loop_
_entity_poly.entity_id
_entity_poly.type
_entity_poly.pdbx_seq_one_letter_code
_entity_poly.pdbx_strand_id
1 'polypeptide(L)'
;MHFGFSYVGMIFLLMLFVPNLIWAENQPEGYEDYAKNENRLLLFLERIGEAAVTCLVLIFRDFNPQGWSTRLLWLAAALVCMVCYELYWIRYFRSGKTMEDFYSSFLGVPVAGATLPVLAVLLLAIYGKNPFLLIAGIVLGIGHIGIHLMHRKELVGEKKPAR
;
A
#
# COMPACT_ATOMS: atom_id res chain seq x y z
N MET A 1 -12.88 15.75 13.80
CA MET A 1 -11.46 15.69 13.42
C MET A 1 -10.69 16.62 14.34
N HIS A 2 -9.67 16.09 15.00
CA HIS A 2 -8.89 16.83 15.99
C HIS A 2 -7.41 16.78 15.58
N PHE A 3 -6.82 17.94 15.38
CA PHE A 3 -5.38 18.01 15.12
C PHE A 3 -4.58 17.51 16.32
N GLY A 4 -3.49 16.84 16.05
CA GLY A 4 -2.58 16.31 17.03
C GLY A 4 -1.85 15.08 16.51
N PHE A 5 -0.74 14.75 17.12
CA PHE A 5 0.11 13.64 16.68
C PHE A 5 -0.61 12.29 16.80
N SER A 6 -0.54 11.51 15.72
CA SER A 6 -1.03 10.14 15.66
C SER A 6 0.12 9.14 15.78
N TYR A 7 0.21 8.44 16.93
CA TYR A 7 1.17 7.34 17.08
C TYR A 7 0.76 6.11 16.27
N VAL A 8 -0.55 5.89 16.06
CA VAL A 8 -1.03 4.82 15.17
C VAL A 8 -0.61 5.11 13.74
N GLY A 9 -0.79 6.36 13.26
CA GLY A 9 -0.32 6.77 11.93
C GLY A 9 1.19 6.61 11.78
N MET A 10 1.98 6.94 12.80
CA MET A 10 3.43 6.73 12.79
C MET A 10 3.79 5.24 12.65
N ILE A 11 3.11 4.35 13.40
CA ILE A 11 3.32 2.90 13.29
C ILE A 11 3.01 2.42 11.87
N PHE A 12 1.90 2.86 11.29
CA PHE A 12 1.53 2.51 9.90
C PHE A 12 2.59 2.96 8.90
N LEU A 13 3.11 4.18 9.04
CA LEU A 13 4.18 4.67 8.16
C LEU A 13 5.48 3.89 8.33
N LEU A 14 5.85 3.52 9.54
CA LEU A 14 7.03 2.68 9.76
C LEU A 14 6.86 1.31 9.11
N MET A 15 5.69 0.69 9.25
CA MET A 15 5.37 -0.56 8.57
C MET A 15 5.38 -0.42 7.04
N LEU A 16 5.01 0.74 6.50
CA LEU A 16 5.08 1.02 5.06
C LEU A 16 6.52 1.24 4.60
N PHE A 17 7.25 2.11 5.26
CA PHE A 17 8.55 2.57 4.76
C PHE A 17 9.66 1.55 4.95
N VAL A 18 9.69 0.83 6.07
CA VAL A 18 10.78 -0.11 6.36
C VAL A 18 10.93 -1.19 5.27
N PRO A 19 9.88 -1.94 4.90
CA PRO A 19 10.02 -2.94 3.84
C PRO A 19 10.29 -2.31 2.47
N ASN A 20 9.75 -1.12 2.17
CA ASN A 20 10.02 -0.43 0.92
C ASN A 20 11.48 0.04 0.81
N LEU A 21 12.11 0.48 1.90
CA LEU A 21 13.53 0.81 1.93
C LEU A 21 14.39 -0.44 1.68
N ILE A 22 14.04 -1.58 2.32
CA ILE A 22 14.74 -2.84 2.08
C ILE A 22 14.54 -3.29 0.63
N TRP A 23 13.33 -3.13 0.08
CA TRP A 23 13.02 -3.47 -1.31
C TRP A 23 13.83 -2.62 -2.31
N ALA A 24 14.04 -1.34 -2.04
CA ALA A 24 14.83 -0.47 -2.91
C ALA A 24 16.23 -1.03 -3.21
N GLU A 25 16.81 -1.78 -2.26
CA GLU A 25 18.09 -2.49 -2.41
C GLU A 25 17.94 -3.93 -2.94
N ASN A 26 16.70 -4.43 -3.04
CA ASN A 26 16.36 -5.80 -3.39
C ASN A 26 15.29 -5.88 -4.48
N GLN A 27 15.32 -4.96 -5.43
CA GLN A 27 14.37 -4.93 -6.56
C GLN A 27 14.54 -6.18 -7.44
N PRO A 28 13.46 -6.70 -8.03
CA PRO A 28 13.56 -7.78 -8.99
C PRO A 28 14.30 -7.32 -10.26
N GLU A 29 15.05 -8.22 -10.85
CA GLU A 29 15.74 -7.95 -12.12
C GLU A 29 14.73 -7.54 -13.21
N GLY A 30 15.06 -6.48 -13.97
CA GLY A 30 14.20 -5.94 -15.02
C GLY A 30 13.09 -5.00 -14.55
N TYR A 31 12.93 -4.75 -13.24
CA TYR A 31 11.88 -3.86 -12.72
C TYR A 31 11.94 -2.44 -13.34
N GLU A 32 13.15 -1.93 -13.58
CA GLU A 32 13.34 -0.59 -14.16
C GLU A 32 12.71 -0.44 -15.56
N ASP A 33 12.63 -1.52 -16.34
CA ASP A 33 12.05 -1.45 -17.69
C ASP A 33 10.53 -1.29 -17.64
N TYR A 34 9.87 -1.91 -16.65
CA TYR A 34 8.44 -1.67 -16.39
C TYR A 34 8.20 -0.26 -15.87
N ALA A 35 9.04 0.24 -14.97
CA ALA A 35 8.93 1.59 -14.40
C ALA A 35 9.04 2.70 -15.47
N LYS A 36 9.82 2.50 -16.54
CA LYS A 36 9.94 3.46 -17.67
C LYS A 36 8.65 3.67 -18.45
N ASN A 37 7.76 2.67 -18.44
CA ASN A 37 6.53 2.63 -19.24
C ASN A 37 5.28 3.00 -18.43
N GLU A 38 5.42 3.47 -17.20
CA GLU A 38 4.30 3.81 -16.33
C GLU A 38 3.42 4.93 -16.90
N ASN A 39 2.11 4.78 -16.69
CA ASN A 39 1.16 5.80 -17.07
C ASN A 39 1.34 7.05 -16.21
N ARG A 40 1.63 8.18 -16.86
CA ARG A 40 1.92 9.47 -16.19
C ARG A 40 0.80 9.96 -15.28
N LEU A 41 -0.47 9.69 -15.64
CA LEU A 41 -1.61 10.08 -14.80
C LEU A 41 -1.66 9.23 -13.52
N LEU A 42 -1.45 7.91 -13.63
CA LEU A 42 -1.41 7.02 -12.47
C LEU A 42 -0.25 7.38 -11.55
N LEU A 43 0.93 7.64 -12.11
CA LEU A 43 2.10 8.09 -11.36
C LEU A 43 1.84 9.41 -10.62
N PHE A 44 1.18 10.37 -11.27
CA PHE A 44 0.80 11.64 -10.65
C PHE A 44 -0.17 11.44 -9.48
N LEU A 45 -1.20 10.58 -9.66
CA LEU A 45 -2.16 10.25 -8.60
C LEU A 45 -1.48 9.53 -7.43
N GLU A 46 -0.57 8.60 -7.71
CA GLU A 46 0.23 7.91 -6.70
C GLU A 46 1.03 8.90 -5.86
N ARG A 47 1.83 9.78 -6.48
CA ARG A 47 2.69 10.75 -5.78
C ARG A 47 1.90 11.72 -4.91
N ILE A 48 0.78 12.25 -5.41
CA ILE A 48 -0.08 13.13 -4.62
C ILE A 48 -0.73 12.34 -3.49
N GLY A 49 -1.22 11.12 -3.76
CA GLY A 49 -1.83 10.27 -2.76
C GLY A 49 -0.86 9.88 -1.66
N GLU A 50 0.37 9.50 -1.99
CA GLU A 50 1.44 9.20 -1.03
C GLU A 50 1.75 10.38 -0.11
N ALA A 51 1.97 11.56 -0.69
CA ALA A 51 2.25 12.77 0.07
C ALA A 51 1.08 13.13 1.01
N ALA A 52 -0.15 13.09 0.49
CA ALA A 52 -1.34 13.40 1.27
C ALA A 52 -1.57 12.39 2.40
N VAL A 53 -1.50 11.08 2.12
CA VAL A 53 -1.64 10.02 3.14
C VAL A 53 -0.58 10.18 4.21
N THR A 54 0.69 10.33 3.82
CA THR A 54 1.81 10.49 4.76
C THR A 54 1.60 11.66 5.73
N CYS A 55 1.16 12.81 5.22
CA CYS A 55 0.88 13.96 6.08
C CYS A 55 -0.35 13.72 6.96
N LEU A 56 -1.46 13.27 6.37
CA LEU A 56 -2.75 13.16 7.06
C LEU A 56 -2.74 12.12 8.18
N VAL A 57 -2.07 10.97 8.00
CA VAL A 57 -2.02 9.94 9.05
C VAL A 57 -1.28 10.40 10.30
N LEU A 58 -0.40 11.42 10.21
CA LEU A 58 0.38 11.93 11.32
C LEU A 58 -0.30 13.05 12.11
N ILE A 59 -1.07 13.90 11.41
CA ILE A 59 -1.53 15.17 11.97
C ILE A 59 -2.91 15.10 12.65
N PHE A 60 -3.60 13.94 12.60
CA PHE A 60 -4.89 13.76 13.23
C PHE A 60 -4.83 12.71 14.34
N ARG A 61 -4.97 13.14 15.60
CA ARG A 61 -5.00 12.26 16.78
C ARG A 61 -6.23 11.33 16.83
N ASP A 62 -7.21 11.54 15.96
CA ASP A 62 -8.43 10.70 15.87
C ASP A 62 -8.13 9.25 15.50
N PHE A 63 -6.96 8.95 14.96
CA PHE A 63 -6.51 7.59 14.68
C PHE A 63 -6.00 6.86 15.93
N ASN A 64 -5.68 7.58 17.00
CA ASN A 64 -5.29 6.96 18.26
C ASN A 64 -6.54 6.43 18.98
N PRO A 65 -6.48 5.23 19.60
CA PRO A 65 -7.59 4.68 20.39
C PRO A 65 -7.99 5.60 21.55
N GLN A 66 -9.31 5.89 21.62
CA GLN A 66 -9.88 6.77 22.66
C GLN A 66 -10.92 6.03 23.52
N GLY A 67 -10.61 4.80 23.92
CA GLY A 67 -11.50 3.95 24.69
C GLY A 67 -12.19 2.87 23.86
N TRP A 68 -12.96 2.01 24.53
CA TRP A 68 -13.65 0.88 23.91
C TRP A 68 -14.84 1.33 23.08
N SER A 69 -14.88 0.94 21.82
CA SER A 69 -16.02 1.16 20.93
C SER A 69 -16.01 0.15 19.79
N THR A 70 -17.17 -0.09 19.17
CA THR A 70 -17.29 -0.97 18.01
C THR A 70 -16.44 -0.49 16.83
N ARG A 71 -16.06 0.78 16.77
CA ARG A 71 -15.17 1.33 15.76
C ARG A 71 -13.75 0.74 15.81
N LEU A 72 -13.32 0.23 16.98
CA LEU A 72 -12.04 -0.47 17.10
C LEU A 72 -11.92 -1.68 16.16
N LEU A 73 -13.04 -2.24 15.70
CA LEU A 73 -13.04 -3.30 14.68
C LEU A 73 -12.43 -2.82 13.36
N TRP A 74 -12.65 -1.56 12.98
CA TRP A 74 -12.04 -0.98 11.77
C TRP A 74 -10.53 -0.80 11.93
N LEU A 75 -10.09 -0.36 13.11
CA LEU A 75 -8.66 -0.27 13.41
C LEU A 75 -8.01 -1.66 13.45
N ALA A 76 -8.68 -2.65 14.06
CA ALA A 76 -8.21 -4.02 14.07
C ALA A 76 -8.10 -4.59 12.64
N ALA A 77 -9.09 -4.37 11.80
CA ALA A 77 -9.05 -4.77 10.40
C ALA A 77 -7.91 -4.08 9.63
N ALA A 78 -7.69 -2.78 9.87
CA ALA A 78 -6.57 -2.05 9.28
C ALA A 78 -5.22 -2.63 9.71
N LEU A 79 -5.06 -2.96 10.99
CA LEU A 79 -3.85 -3.62 11.51
C LEU A 79 -3.64 -5.01 10.91
N VAL A 80 -4.70 -5.80 10.75
CA VAL A 80 -4.63 -7.10 10.06
C VAL A 80 -4.12 -6.94 8.63
N CYS A 81 -4.62 -5.94 7.88
CA CYS A 81 -4.11 -5.64 6.54
C CYS A 81 -2.62 -5.30 6.56
N MET A 82 -2.16 -4.49 7.54
CA MET A 82 -0.74 -4.15 7.67
C MET A 82 0.12 -5.38 8.04
N VAL A 83 -0.36 -6.24 8.94
CA VAL A 83 0.33 -7.50 9.26
C VAL A 83 0.42 -8.41 8.02
N CYS A 84 -0.66 -8.53 7.24
CA CYS A 84 -0.63 -9.28 5.98
C CYS A 84 0.35 -8.66 4.97
N TYR A 85 0.48 -7.34 4.95
CA TYR A 85 1.47 -6.63 4.14
C TYR A 85 2.90 -6.96 4.55
N GLU A 86 3.22 -6.99 5.85
CA GLU A 86 4.53 -7.43 6.35
C GLU A 86 4.82 -8.89 5.98
N LEU A 87 3.83 -9.78 6.13
CA LEU A 87 3.95 -11.18 5.74
C LEU A 87 4.20 -11.36 4.23
N TYR A 88 3.57 -10.52 3.40
CA TYR A 88 3.85 -10.47 1.96
C TYR A 88 5.33 -10.12 1.72
N TRP A 89 5.89 -9.10 2.38
CA TRP A 89 7.28 -8.71 2.23
C TRP A 89 8.26 -9.76 2.76
N ILE A 90 7.97 -10.40 3.90
CA ILE A 90 8.76 -11.51 4.41
C ILE A 90 8.81 -12.65 3.39
N ARG A 91 7.67 -12.97 2.76
CA ARG A 91 7.62 -13.97 1.68
C ARG A 91 8.50 -13.56 0.50
N TYR A 92 8.35 -12.32 0.02
CA TYR A 92 9.13 -11.82 -1.12
C TYR A 92 10.64 -11.85 -0.83
N PHE A 93 11.08 -11.34 0.31
CA PHE A 93 12.51 -11.32 0.65
C PHE A 93 13.13 -12.71 0.87
N ARG A 94 12.31 -13.72 1.14
CA ARG A 94 12.72 -15.12 1.27
C ARG A 94 12.62 -15.91 -0.05
N SER A 95 12.04 -15.33 -1.10
CA SER A 95 11.90 -15.95 -2.43
C SER A 95 13.11 -15.66 -3.32
N GLY A 96 13.04 -16.05 -4.59
CA GLY A 96 14.03 -15.72 -5.60
C GLY A 96 14.07 -14.24 -5.98
N LYS A 97 13.18 -13.42 -5.42
CA LYS A 97 13.03 -11.98 -5.71
C LYS A 97 12.84 -11.70 -7.20
N THR A 98 12.11 -12.56 -7.88
CA THR A 98 11.77 -12.37 -9.30
C THR A 98 10.56 -11.43 -9.46
N MET A 99 10.32 -10.97 -10.69
CA MET A 99 9.10 -10.21 -11.02
C MET A 99 7.84 -11.02 -10.72
N GLU A 100 7.87 -12.35 -10.95
CA GLU A 100 6.78 -13.25 -10.58
C GLU A 100 6.54 -13.29 -9.08
N ASP A 101 7.60 -13.41 -8.30
CA ASP A 101 7.50 -13.41 -6.83
C ASP A 101 6.84 -12.11 -6.33
N PHE A 102 7.28 -10.98 -6.91
CA PHE A 102 6.78 -9.66 -6.56
C PHE A 102 5.31 -9.46 -6.93
N TYR A 103 4.88 -9.88 -8.14
CA TYR A 103 3.51 -9.72 -8.62
C TYR A 103 2.60 -10.92 -8.36
N SER A 104 3.09 -11.97 -7.68
CA SER A 104 2.25 -13.12 -7.32
C SER A 104 1.17 -12.73 -6.31
N SER A 105 0.00 -13.36 -6.39
CA SER A 105 -1.06 -13.13 -5.42
C SER A 105 -0.66 -13.63 -4.03
N PHE A 106 -1.08 -12.92 -2.99
CA PHE A 106 -0.89 -13.30 -1.60
C PHE A 106 -2.23 -13.35 -0.88
N LEU A 107 -2.55 -14.49 -0.27
CA LEU A 107 -3.87 -14.76 0.35
C LEU A 107 -5.06 -14.47 -0.58
N GLY A 108 -4.91 -14.71 -1.88
CA GLY A 108 -5.92 -14.42 -2.89
C GLY A 108 -5.99 -12.95 -3.33
N VAL A 109 -5.23 -12.05 -2.69
CA VAL A 109 -5.18 -10.63 -3.04
C VAL A 109 -4.20 -10.43 -4.19
N PRO A 110 -4.63 -9.89 -5.35
CA PRO A 110 -3.73 -9.54 -6.43
C PRO A 110 -2.91 -8.30 -6.07
N VAL A 111 -1.65 -8.25 -6.54
CA VAL A 111 -0.70 -7.15 -6.26
C VAL A 111 -0.73 -6.72 -4.79
N ALA A 112 -0.63 -7.71 -3.88
CA ALA A 112 -0.89 -7.53 -2.46
C ALA A 112 0.01 -6.46 -1.81
N GLY A 113 1.24 -6.29 -2.29
CA GLY A 113 2.15 -5.23 -1.86
C GLY A 113 1.57 -3.82 -2.05
N ALA A 114 0.74 -3.61 -3.08
CA ALA A 114 0.05 -2.35 -3.30
C ALA A 114 -1.35 -2.31 -2.68
N THR A 115 -2.09 -3.40 -2.75
CA THR A 115 -3.51 -3.42 -2.35
C THR A 115 -3.69 -3.39 -0.83
N LEU A 116 -2.90 -4.16 -0.08
CA LEU A 116 -3.05 -4.28 1.38
C LEU A 116 -2.83 -2.96 2.12
N PRO A 117 -1.76 -2.19 1.87
CA PRO A 117 -1.56 -0.92 2.56
C PRO A 117 -2.60 0.13 2.20
N VAL A 118 -3.05 0.19 0.95
CA VAL A 118 -4.14 1.08 0.55
C VAL A 118 -5.42 0.74 1.30
N LEU A 119 -5.78 -0.55 1.38
CA LEU A 119 -6.94 -1.00 2.14
C LEU A 119 -6.80 -0.64 3.64
N ALA A 120 -5.62 -0.82 4.23
CA ALA A 120 -5.35 -0.45 5.61
C ALA A 120 -5.58 1.05 5.86
N VAL A 121 -5.11 1.92 4.95
CA VAL A 121 -5.32 3.37 5.03
C VAL A 121 -6.80 3.74 4.93
N LEU A 122 -7.57 3.11 4.02
CA LEU A 122 -9.00 3.33 3.90
C LEU A 122 -9.77 2.92 5.17
N LEU A 123 -9.43 1.77 5.76
CA LEU A 123 -10.02 1.30 7.01
C LEU A 123 -9.65 2.21 8.18
N LEU A 124 -8.42 2.71 8.23
CA LEU A 124 -7.97 3.69 9.23
C LEU A 124 -8.74 5.02 9.07
N ALA A 125 -8.98 5.46 7.84
CA ALA A 125 -9.78 6.65 7.57
C ALA A 125 -11.23 6.51 8.07
N ILE A 126 -11.85 5.32 7.88
CA ILE A 126 -13.18 5.01 8.41
C ILE A 126 -13.15 5.00 9.94
N TYR A 127 -12.16 4.37 10.56
CA TYR A 127 -11.97 4.36 12.00
C TYR A 127 -11.93 5.77 12.58
N GLY A 128 -11.06 6.63 12.04
CA GLY A 128 -10.87 8.01 12.48
C GLY A 128 -11.96 8.97 12.02
N LYS A 129 -12.94 8.52 11.23
CA LYS A 129 -13.96 9.37 10.57
C LYS A 129 -13.32 10.55 9.84
N ASN A 130 -12.22 10.31 9.14
CA ASN A 130 -11.46 11.34 8.45
C ASN A 130 -11.69 11.27 6.93
N PRO A 131 -12.55 12.14 6.36
CA PRO A 131 -12.85 12.13 4.93
C PRO A 131 -11.64 12.54 4.08
N PHE A 132 -10.72 13.35 4.60
CA PHE A 132 -9.53 13.75 3.85
C PHE A 132 -8.59 12.57 3.65
N LEU A 133 -8.36 11.75 4.69
CA LEU A 133 -7.58 10.53 4.56
C LEU A 133 -8.28 9.51 3.66
N LEU A 134 -9.61 9.44 3.70
CA LEU A 134 -10.38 8.55 2.82
C LEU A 134 -10.17 8.94 1.34
N ILE A 135 -10.30 10.23 1.02
CA ILE A 135 -10.09 10.73 -0.35
C ILE A 135 -8.64 10.52 -0.78
N ALA A 136 -7.66 10.85 0.08
CA ALA A 136 -6.25 10.64 -0.21
C ALA A 136 -5.92 9.15 -0.44
N GLY A 137 -6.50 8.25 0.36
CA GLY A 137 -6.35 6.80 0.19
C GLY A 137 -6.97 6.29 -1.11
N ILE A 138 -8.12 6.84 -1.55
CA ILE A 138 -8.72 6.50 -2.86
C ILE A 138 -7.82 6.97 -3.99
N VAL A 139 -7.32 8.22 -3.94
CA VAL A 139 -6.40 8.77 -4.95
C VAL A 139 -5.12 7.94 -5.04
N LEU A 140 -4.52 7.62 -3.90
CA LEU A 140 -3.37 6.71 -3.82
C LEU A 140 -3.70 5.34 -4.42
N GLY A 141 -4.84 4.76 -4.06
CA GLY A 141 -5.26 3.45 -4.55
C GLY A 141 -5.40 3.40 -6.07
N ILE A 142 -5.99 4.42 -6.69
CA ILE A 142 -6.12 4.50 -8.15
C ILE A 142 -4.74 4.54 -8.81
N GLY A 143 -3.81 5.35 -8.31
CA GLY A 143 -2.45 5.46 -8.83
C GLY A 143 -1.66 4.18 -8.57
N HIS A 144 -1.44 3.87 -7.32
CA HIS A 144 -0.53 2.80 -6.87
C HIS A 144 -0.98 1.40 -7.30
N ILE A 145 -2.22 1.02 -7.01
CA ILE A 145 -2.75 -0.29 -7.45
C ILE A 145 -2.83 -0.34 -8.98
N GLY A 146 -3.20 0.78 -9.63
CA GLY A 146 -3.28 0.88 -11.08
C GLY A 146 -1.95 0.59 -11.76
N ILE A 147 -0.84 1.18 -11.31
CA ILE A 147 0.52 0.93 -11.80
C ILE A 147 0.90 -0.55 -11.62
N HIS A 148 0.73 -1.08 -10.42
CA HIS A 148 1.08 -2.47 -10.14
C HIS A 148 0.25 -3.48 -10.93
N LEU A 149 -1.02 -3.19 -11.22
CA LEU A 149 -1.85 -4.02 -12.09
C LEU A 149 -1.40 -3.95 -13.55
N MET A 150 -0.93 -2.79 -14.03
CA MET A 150 -0.33 -2.66 -15.37
C MET A 150 0.92 -3.52 -15.49
N HIS A 151 1.86 -3.41 -14.56
CA HIS A 151 3.09 -4.22 -14.55
C HIS A 151 2.77 -5.72 -14.52
N ARG A 152 1.83 -6.14 -13.66
CA ARG A 152 1.40 -7.53 -13.61
C ARG A 152 0.80 -8.03 -14.94
N LYS A 153 0.01 -7.17 -15.61
CA LYS A 153 -0.59 -7.51 -16.92
C LYS A 153 0.47 -7.67 -17.99
N GLU A 154 1.47 -6.79 -18.01
CA GLU A 154 2.62 -6.82 -18.93
C GLU A 154 3.41 -8.12 -18.74
N LEU A 155 3.78 -8.44 -17.50
CA LEU A 155 4.47 -9.68 -17.13
C LEU A 155 3.73 -10.95 -17.60
N VAL A 156 2.40 -10.97 -17.48
CA VAL A 156 1.57 -12.10 -17.95
C VAL A 156 1.47 -12.12 -19.46
N GLY A 157 1.51 -10.95 -20.12
CA GLY A 157 1.48 -10.80 -21.58
C GLY A 157 2.74 -11.34 -22.26
N GLU A 158 3.90 -11.04 -21.69
CA GLU A 158 5.21 -11.51 -22.17
C GLU A 158 5.35 -13.04 -22.15
N LYS A 159 4.66 -13.70 -21.22
CA LYS A 159 4.67 -15.18 -21.08
C LYS A 159 3.77 -15.90 -22.09
N LYS A 160 2.91 -15.19 -22.84
CA LYS A 160 2.10 -15.84 -23.89
C LYS A 160 2.95 -15.97 -25.14
N PRO A 161 3.27 -17.20 -25.62
CA PRO A 161 3.94 -17.38 -26.90
C PRO A 161 3.10 -16.70 -28.00
N ALA A 162 3.78 -15.97 -28.89
CA ALA A 162 3.16 -15.44 -30.11
C ALA A 162 2.51 -16.63 -30.85
N ARG A 163 1.18 -16.59 -31.02
CA ARG A 163 0.43 -17.57 -31.81
C ARG A 163 0.63 -17.30 -33.30
#